data_7651b5f248089ed30693d739f957ffb8
#
_entry.id   7651b5f248089ed30693d739f957ffb8
#
_cell.length_a   1.000
_cell.length_b   1.000
_cell.length_c   1.000
_cell.angle_alpha   90.00
_cell.angle_beta   90.00
_cell.angle_gamma   90.00
#
_symmetry.space_group_name_H-M   'P 1'
#
loop_
_entity.id
_entity.type
_entity.pdbx_description
1 polymer ?
#
loop_
_entity_poly.entity_id
_entity_poly.type
_entity_poly.pdbx_seq_one_letter_code
_entity_poly.pdbx_strand_id
1 'polypeptide(L)'
;MRVDAKNKRRSAVLHKKATTSFKLAVVVVTLQCLKGRRGNAGIFRIQNMKKQIKDYVVRSNERLSDSYSLLKLQPADGSAVIDTCAGQFVEVEVPDSKTTFLRRPISINFVDRDRNELWLLVRVAGEGTRHLVALAEGRVLSLVLPLGKGFSIPADTVSKVLLAGGGVGVAPMLYLGSELKKRGFEVAFLLGARSKGDLLELEEFEKIGCVYVSTDDGSMGEHGLITKNSALQKSWQMLYCCGPMPMMKAMAAYAMRNNIECEVSLENRMACGVGACLCCVEDTVEGNLCVCKEGPVFNIKRLKWQI
;
A
#
# COMPACT_ATOMS: atom_id res chain seq x y z
N MET A 1 37.84 -7.81 -59.78
CA MET A 1 37.20 -7.36 -58.54
C MET A 1 36.03 -8.29 -58.22
N ARG A 2 36.23 -9.28 -57.43
CA ARG A 2 35.21 -10.19 -56.88
C ARG A 2 35.57 -10.40 -55.44
N VAL A 3 34.94 -9.63 -54.52
CA VAL A 3 34.94 -9.89 -53.08
C VAL A 3 33.56 -9.42 -52.60
N ASP A 4 33.00 -10.16 -51.67
CA ASP A 4 31.82 -9.85 -50.84
C ASP A 4 30.48 -10.42 -51.24
N ALA A 5 30.39 -11.76 -51.21
CA ALA A 5 29.09 -12.42 -51.01
C ALA A 5 29.01 -13.39 -49.83
N LYS A 6 30.15 -13.54 -49.07
CA LYS A 6 30.23 -14.52 -47.95
C LYS A 6 29.97 -13.95 -46.56
N ASN A 7 29.94 -12.64 -46.38
CA ASN A 7 29.78 -12.04 -45.04
C ASN A 7 28.33 -11.73 -44.63
N LYS A 8 27.41 -11.69 -45.57
CA LYS A 8 25.98 -11.44 -45.26
C LYS A 8 25.19 -12.68 -44.79
N ARG A 9 25.72 -13.89 -44.96
CA ARG A 9 25.02 -15.12 -44.51
C ARG A 9 25.42 -15.55 -43.09
N ARG A 10 26.51 -15.04 -42.51
CA ARG A 10 26.89 -15.37 -41.11
C ARG A 10 26.18 -14.51 -40.05
N SER A 11 25.76 -13.30 -40.39
CA SER A 11 25.02 -12.43 -39.45
C SER A 11 23.58 -12.85 -39.22
N ALA A 12 22.92 -13.44 -40.21
CA ALA A 12 21.51 -13.86 -40.11
C ALA A 12 21.28 -15.16 -39.33
N VAL A 13 22.33 -15.99 -39.19
CA VAL A 13 22.23 -17.27 -38.44
C VAL A 13 22.54 -17.10 -36.95
N LEU A 14 23.29 -16.07 -36.57
CA LEU A 14 23.55 -15.75 -35.15
C LEU A 14 22.38 -15.05 -34.45
N HIS A 15 21.51 -14.33 -35.18
CA HIS A 15 20.35 -13.69 -34.61
C HIS A 15 19.15 -14.64 -34.36
N LYS A 16 19.09 -15.79 -35.05
CA LYS A 16 17.99 -16.77 -34.84
C LYS A 16 18.27 -17.77 -33.73
N LYS A 17 19.50 -17.89 -33.22
CA LYS A 17 19.83 -18.82 -32.11
C LYS A 17 19.73 -18.12 -30.73
N ALA A 18 19.79 -16.79 -30.65
CA ALA A 18 19.69 -16.07 -29.38
C ALA A 18 18.26 -15.87 -28.85
N THR A 19 17.25 -15.94 -29.72
CA THR A 19 15.84 -15.71 -29.34
C THR A 19 15.11 -16.98 -28.88
N THR A 20 15.67 -18.17 -29.11
CA THR A 20 15.02 -19.44 -28.73
C THR A 20 15.49 -19.96 -27.37
N SER A 21 16.64 -19.50 -26.86
CA SER A 21 17.21 -19.96 -25.58
C SER A 21 16.66 -19.21 -24.36
N PHE A 22 16.02 -18.03 -24.55
CA PHE A 22 15.43 -17.24 -23.46
C PHE A 22 13.99 -17.64 -23.11
N LYS A 23 13.34 -18.46 -23.91
CA LYS A 23 11.95 -18.93 -23.64
C LYS A 23 11.85 -20.24 -22.87
N LEU A 24 12.95 -20.98 -22.67
CA LEU A 24 12.92 -22.29 -22.00
C LEU A 24 13.38 -22.26 -20.53
N ALA A 25 13.92 -21.15 -20.04
CA ALA A 25 14.41 -21.06 -18.65
C ALA A 25 13.35 -20.58 -17.62
N VAL A 26 12.14 -20.26 -18.05
CA VAL A 26 11.06 -19.74 -17.17
C VAL A 26 10.00 -20.83 -16.82
N VAL A 27 10.07 -22.02 -17.38
CA VAL A 27 8.99 -23.04 -17.25
C VAL A 27 9.33 -24.19 -16.29
N VAL A 28 10.54 -24.30 -15.74
CA VAL A 28 10.93 -25.51 -14.98
C VAL A 28 10.99 -25.35 -13.45
N VAL A 29 10.61 -24.20 -12.88
CA VAL A 29 10.64 -24.00 -11.39
C VAL A 29 9.25 -24.12 -10.74
N THR A 30 8.20 -24.54 -11.43
CA THR A 30 6.81 -24.47 -10.90
C THR A 30 6.14 -25.81 -10.62
N LEU A 31 6.86 -26.94 -10.51
CA LEU A 31 6.21 -28.25 -10.37
C LEU A 31 6.78 -29.20 -9.29
N GLN A 32 7.24 -28.69 -8.15
CA GLN A 32 7.53 -29.58 -7.00
C GLN A 32 7.20 -28.93 -5.66
N CYS A 33 5.90 -28.69 -5.37
CA CYS A 33 5.41 -28.59 -3.98
C CYS A 33 3.88 -28.67 -3.91
N LEU A 34 3.31 -29.78 -4.33
CA LEU A 34 1.88 -30.07 -4.10
C LEU A 34 1.70 -31.57 -3.81
N LYS A 35 1.97 -31.98 -2.57
CA LYS A 35 1.31 -33.13 -1.92
C LYS A 35 1.39 -32.97 -0.40
N GLY A 36 0.26 -32.71 0.24
CA GLY A 36 0.10 -32.95 1.66
C GLY A 36 -0.68 -31.89 2.43
N ARG A 37 -1.91 -32.24 2.68
CA ARG A 37 -2.84 -31.91 3.76
C ARG A 37 -4.02 -31.02 3.39
N ARG A 38 -5.18 -31.68 3.38
CA ARG A 38 -6.51 -31.05 3.42
C ARG A 38 -6.68 -30.40 4.79
N GLY A 39 -6.81 -29.10 4.80
CA GLY A 39 -7.27 -28.25 5.87
C GLY A 39 -7.82 -27.00 5.22
N ASN A 40 -9.10 -26.70 5.46
CA ASN A 40 -9.78 -25.49 5.01
C ASN A 40 -9.17 -24.26 5.70
N ALA A 41 -8.03 -23.81 5.23
CA ALA A 41 -7.53 -22.47 5.44
C ALA A 41 -7.59 -21.81 4.07
N GLY A 42 -8.40 -20.78 3.92
CA GLY A 42 -8.40 -19.93 2.75
C GLY A 42 -7.01 -19.31 2.61
N ILE A 43 -6.09 -20.08 2.03
CA ILE A 43 -4.79 -19.56 1.62
C ILE A 43 -5.10 -18.46 0.64
N PHE A 44 -4.96 -17.20 1.09
CA PHE A 44 -4.83 -16.08 0.19
C PHE A 44 -3.69 -16.44 -0.74
N ARG A 45 -4.04 -16.86 -1.95
CA ARG A 45 -3.08 -16.90 -3.04
C ARG A 45 -2.55 -15.47 -3.13
N ILE A 46 -1.36 -15.25 -2.59
CA ILE A 46 -0.46 -14.21 -3.08
C ILE A 46 -0.15 -14.67 -4.49
N GLN A 47 -1.12 -14.51 -5.38
CA GLN A 47 -0.86 -14.57 -6.81
C GLN A 47 0.19 -13.50 -7.00
N ASN A 48 1.25 -13.79 -7.74
CA ASN A 48 2.14 -12.79 -8.33
C ASN A 48 1.26 -11.86 -9.16
N MET A 49 0.64 -10.87 -8.49
CA MET A 49 -0.22 -9.88 -9.14
C MET A 49 0.68 -9.13 -10.10
N LYS A 50 0.39 -9.29 -11.40
CA LYS A 50 1.21 -8.71 -12.45
C LYS A 50 1.09 -7.18 -12.35
N LYS A 51 2.21 -6.52 -12.06
CA LYS A 51 2.30 -5.06 -12.14
C LYS A 51 1.97 -4.61 -13.55
N GLN A 52 1.16 -3.61 -13.68
CA GLN A 52 0.74 -3.07 -14.98
C GLN A 52 0.61 -1.56 -14.93
N ILE A 53 0.71 -0.94 -16.07
CA ILE A 53 0.35 0.45 -16.27
C ILE A 53 -1.07 0.44 -16.79
N LYS A 54 -1.96 1.20 -16.15
CA LYS A 54 -3.36 1.25 -16.52
C LYS A 54 -3.93 2.65 -16.31
N ASP A 55 -4.77 3.07 -17.23
CA ASP A 55 -5.43 4.36 -17.16
C ASP A 55 -6.73 4.27 -16.35
N TYR A 56 -6.94 5.27 -15.51
CA TYR A 56 -8.11 5.45 -14.66
C TYR A 56 -8.71 6.83 -14.86
N VAL A 57 -10.03 6.93 -14.84
CA VAL A 57 -10.77 8.19 -14.90
C VAL A 57 -11.10 8.66 -13.49
N VAL A 58 -10.87 9.92 -13.18
CA VAL A 58 -11.33 10.56 -11.94
C VAL A 58 -12.85 10.66 -11.98
N ARG A 59 -13.53 9.95 -11.09
CA ARG A 59 -14.99 9.99 -10.94
C ARG A 59 -15.44 11.01 -9.92
N SER A 60 -14.66 11.18 -8.86
CA SER A 60 -14.82 12.29 -7.93
C SER A 60 -13.47 12.67 -7.33
N ASN A 61 -13.36 13.93 -6.96
CA ASN A 61 -12.23 14.50 -6.23
C ASN A 61 -12.81 15.33 -5.08
N GLU A 62 -13.00 14.68 -3.95
CA GLU A 62 -13.64 15.25 -2.78
C GLU A 62 -12.58 15.91 -1.88
N ARG A 63 -12.69 17.21 -1.67
CA ARG A 63 -11.81 17.94 -0.77
C ARG A 63 -12.28 17.73 0.68
N LEU A 64 -11.51 16.96 1.45
CA LEU A 64 -11.79 16.68 2.86
C LEU A 64 -11.31 17.81 3.79
N SER A 65 -10.22 18.49 3.42
CA SER A 65 -9.69 19.68 4.10
C SER A 65 -8.76 20.45 3.17
N ASP A 66 -8.12 21.51 3.69
CA ASP A 66 -7.12 22.27 2.90
C ASP A 66 -5.90 21.41 2.48
N SER A 67 -5.64 20.34 3.20
CA SER A 67 -4.46 19.49 3.00
C SER A 67 -4.77 18.10 2.45
N TYR A 68 -6.04 17.72 2.33
CA TYR A 68 -6.42 16.35 1.96
C TYR A 68 -7.56 16.32 0.96
N SER A 69 -7.43 15.45 -0.04
CA SER A 69 -8.52 15.10 -0.97
C SER A 69 -8.63 13.59 -1.14
N LEU A 70 -9.84 13.13 -1.33
CA LEU A 70 -10.16 11.75 -1.68
C LEU A 70 -10.51 11.67 -3.15
N LEU A 71 -9.66 10.99 -3.93
CA LEU A 71 -9.89 10.70 -5.34
C LEU A 71 -10.53 9.33 -5.47
N LYS A 72 -11.69 9.25 -6.15
CA LYS A 72 -12.31 7.99 -6.53
C LYS A 72 -12.15 7.79 -8.04
N LEU A 73 -11.53 6.67 -8.40
CA LEU A 73 -11.06 6.41 -9.75
C LEU A 73 -11.70 5.14 -10.30
N GLN A 74 -12.06 5.13 -11.60
CA GLN A 74 -12.52 3.92 -12.27
C GLN A 74 -11.61 3.60 -13.46
N PRO A 75 -11.40 2.29 -13.79
CA PRO A 75 -10.65 1.93 -15.01
C PRO A 75 -11.22 2.60 -16.26
N ALA A 76 -10.36 3.27 -17.04
CA ALA A 76 -10.78 4.04 -18.21
C ALA A 76 -11.32 3.13 -19.33
N ASP A 77 -10.90 1.88 -19.38
CA ASP A 77 -11.33 0.87 -20.35
C ASP A 77 -12.63 0.14 -19.95
N GLY A 78 -13.28 0.55 -18.86
CA GLY A 78 -14.51 -0.09 -18.36
C GLY A 78 -14.32 -1.47 -17.75
N SER A 79 -13.08 -2.00 -17.67
CA SER A 79 -12.81 -3.29 -17.02
C SER A 79 -13.00 -3.22 -15.50
N ALA A 80 -12.98 -4.35 -14.84
CA ALA A 80 -12.99 -4.40 -13.38
C ALA A 80 -11.70 -3.79 -12.79
N VAL A 81 -11.84 -3.12 -11.63
CA VAL A 81 -10.69 -2.72 -10.79
C VAL A 81 -9.83 -3.94 -10.52
N ILE A 82 -8.52 -3.81 -10.72
CA ILE A 82 -7.59 -4.93 -10.55
C ILE A 82 -7.56 -5.41 -9.09
N ASP A 83 -7.24 -6.68 -8.92
CA ASP A 83 -7.05 -7.23 -7.59
C ASP A 83 -5.87 -6.56 -6.88
N THR A 84 -6.11 -6.18 -5.64
CA THR A 84 -5.14 -5.54 -4.76
C THR A 84 -5.29 -6.09 -3.34
N CYS A 85 -4.27 -5.90 -2.51
CA CYS A 85 -4.32 -6.17 -1.07
C CYS A 85 -4.19 -4.86 -0.29
N ALA A 86 -4.84 -4.80 0.87
CA ALA A 86 -4.68 -3.67 1.78
C ALA A 86 -3.21 -3.47 2.17
N GLY A 87 -2.74 -2.24 2.16
CA GLY A 87 -1.33 -1.88 2.38
C GLY A 87 -0.50 -1.75 1.10
N GLN A 88 -1.01 -2.18 -0.06
CA GLN A 88 -0.40 -1.86 -1.34
C GLN A 88 -0.63 -0.40 -1.75
N PHE A 89 0.15 0.05 -2.72
CA PHE A 89 0.10 1.42 -3.21
C PHE A 89 0.12 1.46 -4.75
N VAL A 90 -0.04 2.64 -5.29
CA VAL A 90 0.06 2.94 -6.72
C VAL A 90 1.07 4.06 -6.96
N GLU A 91 1.72 4.06 -8.11
CA GLU A 91 2.50 5.20 -8.59
C GLU A 91 1.64 5.99 -9.60
N VAL A 92 1.19 7.18 -9.19
CA VAL A 92 0.30 8.05 -9.96
C VAL A 92 1.12 9.00 -10.81
N GLU A 93 0.86 9.04 -12.11
CA GLU A 93 1.39 10.08 -12.98
C GLU A 93 0.80 11.44 -12.60
N VAL A 94 1.62 12.50 -12.69
CA VAL A 94 1.18 13.87 -12.49
C VAL A 94 1.02 14.51 -13.86
N PRO A 95 -0.18 14.46 -14.46
CA PRO A 95 -0.38 14.92 -15.83
C PRO A 95 -0.18 16.44 -15.93
N ASP A 96 0.31 16.90 -17.07
CA ASP A 96 0.47 18.31 -17.42
C ASP A 96 1.38 19.12 -16.46
N SER A 97 2.14 18.46 -15.58
CA SER A 97 3.09 19.13 -14.70
C SER A 97 4.41 19.39 -15.43
N LYS A 98 4.83 20.66 -15.46
CA LYS A 98 6.12 21.07 -16.05
C LYS A 98 7.33 20.79 -15.16
N THR A 99 7.12 20.52 -13.89
CA THR A 99 8.16 20.45 -12.86
C THR A 99 8.18 19.13 -12.09
N THR A 100 7.10 18.34 -12.19
CA THR A 100 7.00 17.02 -11.55
C THR A 100 7.15 15.90 -12.57
N PHE A 101 8.34 15.33 -12.66
CA PHE A 101 8.66 14.28 -13.65
C PHE A 101 8.43 12.86 -13.11
N LEU A 102 8.53 12.67 -11.80
CA LEU A 102 8.32 11.37 -11.17
C LEU A 102 6.86 11.18 -10.80
N ARG A 103 6.37 9.95 -10.90
CA ARG A 103 5.09 9.54 -10.35
C ARG A 103 5.05 9.73 -8.83
N ARG A 104 3.86 9.81 -8.26
CA ARG A 104 3.67 9.93 -6.81
C ARG A 104 3.18 8.61 -6.23
N PRO A 105 3.89 8.04 -5.24
CA PRO A 105 3.42 6.87 -4.52
C PRO A 105 2.25 7.27 -3.62
N ILE A 106 1.10 6.64 -3.82
CA ILE A 106 -0.12 6.86 -3.03
C ILE A 106 -0.65 5.52 -2.58
N SER A 107 -0.86 5.37 -1.28
CA SER A 107 -1.46 4.15 -0.71
C SER A 107 -2.88 3.95 -1.23
N ILE A 108 -3.25 2.70 -1.51
CA ILE A 108 -4.63 2.36 -1.81
C ILE A 108 -5.44 2.53 -0.53
N ASN A 109 -6.37 3.49 -0.55
CA ASN A 109 -7.24 3.80 0.57
C ASN A 109 -8.38 2.79 0.70
N PHE A 110 -9.04 2.50 -0.43
CA PHE A 110 -10.13 1.54 -0.50
C PHE A 110 -10.31 1.00 -1.92
N VAL A 111 -10.98 -0.15 -2.03
CA VAL A 111 -11.47 -0.70 -3.29
C VAL A 111 -12.95 -1.02 -3.13
N ASP A 112 -13.79 -0.22 -3.76
CA ASP A 112 -15.21 -0.45 -3.87
C ASP A 112 -15.49 -1.28 -5.13
N ARG A 113 -15.73 -2.57 -4.96
CA ARG A 113 -15.97 -3.47 -6.08
C ARG A 113 -17.37 -3.32 -6.69
N ASP A 114 -18.34 -2.88 -5.89
CA ASP A 114 -19.71 -2.70 -6.33
C ASP A 114 -19.83 -1.48 -7.26
N ARG A 115 -19.08 -0.42 -6.95
CA ARG A 115 -18.97 0.79 -7.76
C ARG A 115 -17.84 0.72 -8.79
N ASN A 116 -17.02 -0.31 -8.75
CA ASN A 116 -15.83 -0.46 -9.59
C ASN A 116 -14.82 0.67 -9.39
N GLU A 117 -14.58 1.09 -8.13
CA GLU A 117 -13.76 2.25 -7.79
C GLU A 117 -12.51 1.86 -7.00
N LEU A 118 -11.41 2.55 -7.32
CA LEU A 118 -10.17 2.60 -6.55
C LEU A 118 -10.10 3.98 -5.87
N TRP A 119 -9.98 3.99 -4.54
CA TRP A 119 -9.91 5.24 -3.77
C TRP A 119 -8.48 5.54 -3.35
N LEU A 120 -8.08 6.79 -3.53
CA LEU A 120 -6.78 7.31 -3.16
C LEU A 120 -6.94 8.54 -2.26
N LEU A 121 -6.51 8.42 -1.00
CA LEU A 121 -6.45 9.57 -0.09
C LEU A 121 -5.13 10.30 -0.28
N VAL A 122 -5.19 11.51 -0.80
CA VAL A 122 -4.01 12.29 -1.18
C VAL A 122 -3.80 13.46 -0.23
N ARG A 123 -2.62 13.48 0.42
CA ARG A 123 -2.15 14.63 1.20
C ARG A 123 -1.39 15.61 0.31
N VAL A 124 -1.66 16.89 0.43
CA VAL A 124 -0.87 17.95 -0.20
C VAL A 124 0.48 18.08 0.54
N ALA A 125 1.50 17.43 0.00
CA ALA A 125 2.85 17.43 0.57
C ALA A 125 3.88 18.21 -0.28
N GLY A 126 3.56 18.46 -1.54
CA GLY A 126 4.42 19.17 -2.47
C GLY A 126 3.68 19.47 -3.77
N GLU A 127 4.40 19.95 -4.80
CA GLU A 127 3.81 20.39 -6.05
C GLU A 127 3.03 19.27 -6.78
N GLY A 128 3.61 18.07 -6.89
CA GLY A 128 2.93 16.96 -7.56
C GLY A 128 1.60 16.57 -6.90
N THR A 129 1.56 16.47 -5.57
CA THR A 129 0.31 16.16 -4.86
C THR A 129 -0.67 17.34 -4.89
N ARG A 130 -0.19 18.59 -4.88
CA ARG A 130 -1.05 19.77 -5.09
C ARG A 130 -1.72 19.74 -6.45
N HIS A 131 -1.00 19.28 -7.47
CA HIS A 131 -1.54 19.11 -8.81
C HIS A 131 -2.61 18.00 -8.86
N LEU A 132 -2.34 16.85 -8.21
CA LEU A 132 -3.30 15.75 -8.16
C LEU A 132 -4.63 16.13 -7.48
N VAL A 133 -4.58 16.86 -6.36
CA VAL A 133 -5.80 17.29 -5.65
C VAL A 133 -6.57 18.40 -6.36
N ALA A 134 -6.00 19.01 -7.41
CA ALA A 134 -6.66 20.02 -8.25
C ALA A 134 -7.29 19.43 -9.52
N LEU A 135 -7.18 18.12 -9.75
CA LEU A 135 -7.73 17.48 -10.94
C LEU A 135 -9.25 17.50 -10.95
N ALA A 136 -9.81 17.90 -12.09
CA ALA A 136 -11.24 17.83 -12.32
C ALA A 136 -11.72 16.40 -12.57
N GLU A 137 -12.99 16.15 -12.31
CA GLU A 137 -13.68 14.93 -12.74
C GLU A 137 -13.55 14.73 -14.26
N GLY A 138 -13.53 13.49 -14.70
CA GLY A 138 -13.33 13.11 -16.10
C GLY A 138 -11.86 13.09 -16.57
N ARG A 139 -10.92 13.60 -15.77
CA ARG A 139 -9.48 13.52 -16.11
C ARG A 139 -9.01 12.08 -16.05
N VAL A 140 -8.13 11.73 -16.99
CA VAL A 140 -7.49 10.42 -17.05
C VAL A 140 -6.14 10.49 -16.35
N LEU A 141 -5.88 9.49 -15.50
CA LEU A 141 -4.64 9.28 -14.76
C LEU A 141 -4.02 7.94 -15.14
N SER A 142 -2.75 7.95 -15.49
CA SER A 142 -1.97 6.73 -15.68
C SER A 142 -1.41 6.26 -14.34
N LEU A 143 -1.75 5.03 -13.94
CA LEU A 143 -1.31 4.40 -12.69
C LEU A 143 -0.41 3.20 -12.98
N VAL A 144 0.68 3.05 -12.20
CA VAL A 144 1.39 1.78 -12.08
C VAL A 144 0.88 1.08 -10.84
N LEU A 145 0.28 -0.10 -10.99
CA LEU A 145 -0.37 -0.83 -9.90
C LEU A 145 -0.47 -2.34 -10.16
N PRO A 146 -0.73 -3.20 -9.16
CA PRO A 146 -0.52 -2.90 -7.75
C PRO A 146 0.97 -2.94 -7.41
N LEU A 147 1.40 -2.15 -6.43
CA LEU A 147 2.80 -2.08 -6.01
C LEU A 147 2.95 -2.44 -4.52
N GLY A 148 4.11 -3.00 -4.19
CA GLY A 148 4.45 -3.40 -2.83
C GLY A 148 3.73 -4.66 -2.34
N LYS A 149 4.03 -5.01 -1.09
CA LYS A 149 3.38 -6.10 -0.34
C LYS A 149 2.37 -5.49 0.63
N GLY A 150 1.20 -6.11 0.72
CA GLY A 150 0.15 -5.71 1.66
C GLY A 150 0.36 -6.25 3.07
N PHE A 151 -0.54 -5.88 3.96
CA PHE A 151 -0.63 -6.41 5.32
C PHE A 151 -0.96 -7.91 5.30
N SER A 152 -0.43 -8.64 6.28
CA SER A 152 -0.79 -10.02 6.49
C SER A 152 -2.17 -10.14 7.16
N ILE A 153 -2.87 -11.23 6.88
CA ILE A 153 -4.08 -11.59 7.61
C ILE A 153 -3.65 -12.39 8.84
N PRO A 154 -4.15 -12.07 10.04
CA PRO A 154 -3.79 -12.79 11.26
C PRO A 154 -4.19 -14.27 11.18
N ALA A 155 -3.54 -15.09 11.99
CA ALA A 155 -3.94 -16.49 12.16
C ALA A 155 -5.35 -16.60 12.78
N ASP A 156 -6.02 -17.74 12.59
CA ASP A 156 -7.39 -18.00 13.08
C ASP A 156 -7.50 -17.94 14.62
N THR A 157 -6.38 -18.00 15.34
CA THR A 157 -6.33 -17.84 16.81
C THR A 157 -6.47 -16.40 17.28
N VAL A 158 -6.33 -15.42 16.35
CA VAL A 158 -6.51 -14.00 16.62
C VAL A 158 -7.98 -13.65 16.38
N SER A 159 -8.57 -12.92 17.32
CA SER A 159 -9.95 -12.43 17.17
C SER A 159 -10.04 -10.91 17.19
N LYS A 160 -9.14 -10.23 17.94
CA LYS A 160 -9.18 -8.79 18.18
C LYS A 160 -7.97 -8.09 17.58
N VAL A 161 -8.22 -7.13 16.72
CA VAL A 161 -7.17 -6.39 16.02
C VAL A 161 -7.33 -4.88 16.22
N LEU A 162 -6.21 -4.18 16.39
CA LEU A 162 -6.16 -2.72 16.46
C LEU A 162 -5.43 -2.16 15.24
N LEU A 163 -6.08 -1.25 14.54
CA LEU A 163 -5.52 -0.53 13.38
C LEU A 163 -5.26 0.93 13.78
N ALA A 164 -3.99 1.28 13.91
CA ALA A 164 -3.57 2.62 14.34
C ALA A 164 -3.15 3.46 13.12
N GLY A 165 -3.81 4.59 12.91
CA GLY A 165 -3.53 5.51 11.81
C GLY A 165 -3.30 6.94 12.27
N GLY A 166 -2.30 7.62 11.70
CA GLY A 166 -2.03 9.04 11.98
C GLY A 166 -1.94 9.90 10.73
N GLY A 167 -2.73 10.97 10.66
CA GLY A 167 -2.80 11.81 9.47
C GLY A 167 -3.15 11.00 8.22
N VAL A 168 -2.40 11.17 7.11
CA VAL A 168 -2.64 10.37 5.87
C VAL A 168 -2.40 8.88 6.05
N GLY A 169 -1.71 8.44 7.11
CA GLY A 169 -1.50 7.03 7.42
C GLY A 169 -2.79 6.26 7.77
N VAL A 170 -3.93 6.94 7.92
CA VAL A 170 -5.23 6.29 8.04
C VAL A 170 -5.65 5.60 6.72
N ALA A 171 -5.11 6.06 5.58
CA ALA A 171 -5.51 5.57 4.26
C ALA A 171 -5.49 4.04 4.13
N PRO A 172 -4.38 3.33 4.35
CA PRO A 172 -4.36 1.88 4.20
C PRO A 172 -5.15 1.14 5.29
N MET A 173 -5.50 1.81 6.40
CA MET A 173 -6.24 1.22 7.52
C MET A 173 -7.70 0.98 7.17
N LEU A 174 -8.32 1.82 6.36
CA LEU A 174 -9.73 1.67 5.97
C LEU A 174 -9.94 0.37 5.18
N TYR A 175 -9.12 0.16 4.14
CA TYR A 175 -9.21 -1.05 3.32
C TYR A 175 -8.89 -2.31 4.14
N LEU A 176 -7.82 -2.27 4.95
CA LEU A 176 -7.46 -3.39 5.82
C LEU A 176 -8.59 -3.74 6.79
N GLY A 177 -9.16 -2.74 7.45
CA GLY A 177 -10.26 -2.95 8.41
C GLY A 177 -11.48 -3.60 7.76
N SER A 178 -11.87 -3.13 6.56
CA SER A 178 -12.96 -3.74 5.78
C SER A 178 -12.69 -5.20 5.46
N GLU A 179 -11.47 -5.54 5.01
CA GLU A 179 -11.10 -6.92 4.67
C GLU A 179 -11.05 -7.83 5.92
N LEU A 180 -10.57 -7.32 7.05
CA LEU A 180 -10.55 -8.06 8.32
C LEU A 180 -11.96 -8.26 8.88
N LYS A 181 -12.82 -7.23 8.81
CA LYS A 181 -14.23 -7.32 9.23
C LYS A 181 -15.00 -8.38 8.43
N LYS A 182 -14.81 -8.43 7.11
CA LYS A 182 -15.41 -9.45 6.23
C LYS A 182 -14.99 -10.88 6.61
N ARG A 183 -13.83 -11.04 7.24
CA ARG A 183 -13.29 -12.33 7.72
C ARG A 183 -13.68 -12.67 9.14
N GLY A 184 -14.48 -11.82 9.80
CA GLY A 184 -15.02 -12.08 11.14
C GLY A 184 -14.13 -11.59 12.28
N PHE A 185 -13.05 -10.83 12.02
CA PHE A 185 -12.26 -10.22 13.08
C PHE A 185 -13.02 -9.10 13.80
N GLU A 186 -12.80 -8.96 15.10
CA GLU A 186 -13.22 -7.79 15.88
C GLU A 186 -12.23 -6.64 15.60
N VAL A 187 -12.65 -5.71 14.74
CA VAL A 187 -11.80 -4.62 14.27
C VAL A 187 -12.04 -3.38 15.11
N ALA A 188 -10.96 -2.78 15.59
CA ALA A 188 -10.96 -1.45 16.18
C ALA A 188 -9.92 -0.55 15.51
N PHE A 189 -10.25 0.73 15.44
CA PHE A 189 -9.37 1.77 14.91
C PHE A 189 -8.93 2.71 16.02
N LEU A 190 -7.67 3.15 15.97
CA LEU A 190 -7.13 4.21 16.81
C LEU A 190 -6.57 5.30 15.88
N LEU A 191 -7.35 6.37 15.71
CA LEU A 191 -7.07 7.43 14.76
C LEU A 191 -6.49 8.65 15.47
N GLY A 192 -5.34 9.12 14.99
CA GLY A 192 -4.65 10.30 15.49
C GLY A 192 -4.65 11.45 14.51
N ALA A 193 -4.97 12.64 14.99
CA ALA A 193 -4.94 13.87 14.22
C ALA A 193 -4.46 15.06 15.08
N ARG A 194 -4.14 16.18 14.44
CA ARG A 194 -3.82 17.41 15.18
C ARG A 194 -5.06 18.01 15.82
N SER A 195 -6.16 18.02 15.05
CA SER A 195 -7.45 18.56 15.47
C SER A 195 -8.60 17.72 14.88
N LYS A 196 -9.83 18.01 15.33
CA LYS A 196 -11.03 17.41 14.76
C LYS A 196 -11.13 17.62 13.25
N GLY A 197 -10.71 18.77 12.73
CA GLY A 197 -10.72 19.08 11.30
C GLY A 197 -9.75 18.25 10.44
N ASP A 198 -8.76 17.61 11.10
CA ASP A 198 -7.78 16.73 10.45
C ASP A 198 -8.16 15.23 10.56
N LEU A 199 -9.30 14.90 11.18
CA LEU A 199 -9.82 13.54 11.20
C LEU A 199 -10.47 13.21 9.85
N LEU A 200 -9.89 12.25 9.16
CA LEU A 200 -10.28 11.90 7.80
C LEU A 200 -11.19 10.67 7.80
N GLU A 201 -12.24 10.69 6.99
CA GLU A 201 -13.12 9.54 6.70
C GLU A 201 -13.71 8.86 7.96
N LEU A 202 -13.92 9.59 9.04
CA LEU A 202 -14.35 9.02 10.34
C LEU A 202 -15.60 8.14 10.21
N GLU A 203 -16.61 8.60 9.46
CA GLU A 203 -17.86 7.86 9.23
C GLU A 203 -17.62 6.52 8.51
N GLU A 204 -16.63 6.45 7.60
CA GLU A 204 -16.30 5.21 6.91
C GLU A 204 -15.66 4.19 7.87
N PHE A 205 -14.82 4.66 8.80
CA PHE A 205 -14.24 3.82 9.83
C PHE A 205 -15.30 3.29 10.81
N GLU A 206 -16.26 4.14 11.22
CA GLU A 206 -17.35 3.79 12.14
C GLU A 206 -18.29 2.71 11.57
N LYS A 207 -18.48 2.67 10.25
CA LYS A 207 -19.24 1.59 9.57
C LYS A 207 -18.57 0.21 9.69
N ILE A 208 -17.26 0.17 9.87
CA ILE A 208 -16.48 -1.06 9.90
C ILE A 208 -16.30 -1.58 11.33
N GLY A 209 -15.93 -0.71 12.26
CA GLY A 209 -15.56 -1.15 13.60
C GLY A 209 -15.60 -0.05 14.66
N CYS A 210 -15.17 -0.39 15.86
CA CYS A 210 -15.06 0.58 16.94
C CYS A 210 -13.94 1.59 16.67
N VAL A 211 -14.20 2.88 16.82
CA VAL A 211 -13.23 3.94 16.57
C VAL A 211 -12.87 4.66 17.86
N TYR A 212 -11.58 4.70 18.15
CA TYR A 212 -10.96 5.51 19.20
C TYR A 212 -10.22 6.66 18.54
N VAL A 213 -10.33 7.84 19.10
CA VAL A 213 -9.74 9.07 18.54
C VAL A 213 -8.85 9.74 19.57
N SER A 214 -7.70 10.26 19.12
CA SER A 214 -6.91 11.23 19.85
C SER A 214 -6.62 12.43 18.97
N THR A 215 -6.79 13.64 19.51
CA THR A 215 -6.36 14.88 18.86
C THR A 215 -5.36 15.63 19.72
N ASP A 216 -4.32 16.19 19.08
CA ASP A 216 -3.26 16.91 19.82
C ASP A 216 -3.82 18.10 20.60
N ASP A 217 -4.84 18.76 20.07
CA ASP A 217 -5.52 19.92 20.67
C ASP A 217 -6.70 19.56 21.61
N GLY A 218 -7.08 18.28 21.67
CA GLY A 218 -8.22 17.80 22.48
C GLY A 218 -9.60 18.15 21.90
N SER A 219 -9.68 18.61 20.66
CA SER A 219 -10.94 19.02 20.02
C SER A 219 -11.87 17.86 19.71
N MET A 220 -11.38 16.61 19.69
CA MET A 220 -12.17 15.38 19.58
C MET A 220 -11.44 14.18 20.17
N GLY A 221 -12.18 13.30 20.85
CA GLY A 221 -11.63 12.11 21.50
C GLY A 221 -10.77 12.44 22.70
N GLU A 222 -9.72 11.67 22.94
CA GLU A 222 -8.77 11.92 24.01
C GLU A 222 -7.72 12.96 23.59
N HIS A 223 -7.38 13.85 24.51
CA HIS A 223 -6.36 14.88 24.26
C HIS A 223 -4.95 14.29 24.22
N GLY A 224 -4.22 14.61 23.17
CA GLY A 224 -2.81 14.29 22.99
C GLY A 224 -2.54 13.13 22.02
N LEU A 225 -1.36 12.52 22.16
CA LEU A 225 -0.90 11.49 21.21
C LEU A 225 -1.65 10.18 21.36
N ILE A 226 -1.87 9.45 20.26
CA ILE A 226 -2.52 8.13 20.26
C ILE A 226 -1.84 7.12 21.16
N THR A 227 -0.55 7.26 21.41
CA THR A 227 0.24 6.39 22.31
C THR A 227 -0.13 6.52 23.79
N LYS A 228 -0.95 7.51 24.14
CA LYS A 228 -1.52 7.71 25.47
C LYS A 228 -3.00 7.39 25.57
N ASN A 229 -3.64 7.03 24.45
CA ASN A 229 -5.08 6.75 24.40
C ASN A 229 -5.43 5.52 25.26
N SER A 230 -6.53 5.61 25.98
CA SER A 230 -7.02 4.54 26.87
C SER A 230 -7.36 3.24 26.14
N ALA A 231 -7.59 3.29 24.81
CA ALA A 231 -7.76 2.11 23.99
C ALA A 231 -6.58 1.13 24.09
N LEU A 232 -5.37 1.64 24.35
CA LEU A 232 -4.17 0.82 24.50
C LEU A 232 -4.13 0.02 25.83
N GLN A 233 -5.03 0.29 26.76
CA GLN A 233 -5.19 -0.51 28.00
C GLN A 233 -6.02 -1.78 27.78
N LYS A 234 -6.66 -1.91 26.60
CA LYS A 234 -7.42 -3.09 26.21
C LYS A 234 -6.50 -4.20 25.69
N SER A 235 -7.00 -5.44 25.70
CA SER A 235 -6.26 -6.59 25.19
C SER A 235 -6.38 -6.67 23.67
N TRP A 236 -5.29 -6.43 22.99
CA TRP A 236 -5.16 -6.59 21.54
C TRP A 236 -4.27 -7.78 21.21
N GLN A 237 -4.55 -8.48 20.13
CA GLN A 237 -3.80 -9.68 19.72
C GLN A 237 -2.95 -9.42 18.48
N MET A 238 -3.33 -8.42 17.66
CA MET A 238 -2.57 -7.98 16.50
C MET A 238 -2.70 -6.46 16.36
N LEU A 239 -1.60 -5.80 16.03
CA LEU A 239 -1.53 -4.35 15.79
C LEU A 239 -1.06 -4.08 14.37
N TYR A 240 -1.78 -3.21 13.68
CA TYR A 240 -1.36 -2.64 12.40
C TYR A 240 -1.20 -1.13 12.56
N CYS A 241 -0.15 -0.56 11.96
CA CYS A 241 0.11 0.86 12.14
C CYS A 241 0.63 1.51 10.86
N CYS A 242 0.15 2.71 10.58
CA CYS A 242 0.69 3.59 9.54
C CYS A 242 0.57 5.06 9.96
N GLY A 243 1.59 5.85 9.67
CA GLY A 243 1.62 7.27 10.01
C GLY A 243 3.03 7.80 10.23
N PRO A 244 3.19 8.92 10.93
CA PRO A 244 4.49 9.51 11.19
C PRO A 244 5.46 8.54 11.87
N MET A 245 6.73 8.54 11.46
CA MET A 245 7.75 7.62 11.97
C MET A 245 7.84 7.58 13.51
N PRO A 246 7.79 8.73 14.25
CA PRO A 246 7.78 8.68 15.71
C PRO A 246 6.57 7.93 16.29
N MET A 247 5.39 8.08 15.67
CA MET A 247 4.17 7.37 16.07
C MET A 247 4.33 5.87 15.85
N MET A 248 4.79 5.45 14.66
CA MET A 248 4.99 4.03 14.34
C MET A 248 6.00 3.37 15.28
N LYS A 249 7.12 4.04 15.57
CA LYS A 249 8.11 3.55 16.55
C LYS A 249 7.52 3.39 17.95
N ALA A 250 6.75 4.36 18.41
CA ALA A 250 6.11 4.32 19.72
C ALA A 250 5.05 3.20 19.83
N MET A 251 4.26 3.00 18.75
CA MET A 251 3.30 1.89 18.66
C MET A 251 4.01 0.53 18.57
N ALA A 252 5.13 0.44 17.86
CA ALA A 252 5.97 -0.76 17.83
C ALA A 252 6.54 -1.09 19.20
N ALA A 253 7.06 -0.09 19.94
CA ALA A 253 7.52 -0.25 21.32
C ALA A 253 6.40 -0.73 22.28
N TYR A 254 5.18 -0.19 22.10
CA TYR A 254 4.02 -0.67 22.85
C TYR A 254 3.72 -2.14 22.54
N ALA A 255 3.71 -2.51 21.25
CA ALA A 255 3.45 -3.90 20.82
C ALA A 255 4.49 -4.88 21.39
N MET A 256 5.78 -4.51 21.34
CA MET A 256 6.86 -5.34 21.89
C MET A 256 6.73 -5.54 23.39
N ARG A 257 6.45 -4.48 24.16
CA ARG A 257 6.27 -4.58 25.64
C ARG A 257 5.08 -5.44 26.03
N ASN A 258 4.06 -5.54 25.17
CA ASN A 258 2.84 -6.30 25.43
C ASN A 258 2.78 -7.65 24.71
N ASN A 259 3.87 -8.07 24.06
CA ASN A 259 3.92 -9.31 23.28
C ASN A 259 2.85 -9.39 22.16
N ILE A 260 2.54 -8.26 21.52
CA ILE A 260 1.56 -8.16 20.44
C ILE A 260 2.31 -8.22 19.10
N GLU A 261 1.88 -9.08 18.18
CA GLU A 261 2.37 -9.03 16.81
C GLU A 261 1.99 -7.71 16.15
N CYS A 262 2.95 -7.11 15.45
CA CYS A 262 2.76 -5.77 14.87
C CYS A 262 3.36 -5.67 13.48
N GLU A 263 2.58 -5.10 12.56
CA GLU A 263 3.03 -4.68 11.23
C GLU A 263 2.87 -3.18 11.05
N VAL A 264 3.84 -2.59 10.38
CA VAL A 264 3.84 -1.15 10.06
C VAL A 264 3.97 -0.95 8.56
N SER A 265 3.29 0.07 8.02
CA SER A 265 3.42 0.49 6.63
C SER A 265 4.31 1.72 6.55
N LEU A 266 5.47 1.59 5.89
CA LEU A 266 6.48 2.65 5.80
C LEU A 266 6.20 3.61 4.64
N GLU A 267 6.53 4.88 4.84
CA GLU A 267 6.40 5.97 3.86
C GLU A 267 7.78 6.49 3.43
N ASN A 268 8.60 5.63 2.79
CA ASN A 268 9.89 6.06 2.28
C ASN A 268 9.74 6.85 0.97
N ARG A 269 10.70 7.74 0.69
CA ARG A 269 10.76 8.41 -0.61
C ARG A 269 10.93 7.39 -1.72
N MET A 270 10.15 7.51 -2.78
CA MET A 270 10.16 6.61 -3.91
C MET A 270 10.37 7.36 -5.23
N ALA A 271 10.99 6.67 -6.20
CA ALA A 271 11.15 7.18 -7.55
C ALA A 271 10.60 6.20 -8.59
N CYS A 272 10.94 4.89 -8.53
CA CYS A 272 10.53 3.93 -9.54
C CYS A 272 9.36 3.02 -9.13
N GLY A 273 9.07 2.88 -7.83
CA GLY A 273 8.02 1.99 -7.31
C GLY A 273 8.23 0.48 -7.53
N VAL A 274 9.33 0.07 -8.19
CA VAL A 274 9.52 -1.33 -8.65
C VAL A 274 10.82 -1.99 -8.16
N GLY A 275 11.59 -1.29 -7.29
CA GLY A 275 12.82 -1.84 -6.70
C GLY A 275 14.09 -1.67 -7.55
N ALA A 276 14.08 -0.84 -8.60
CA ALA A 276 15.21 -0.68 -9.51
C ALA A 276 16.17 0.46 -9.11
N CYS A 277 15.66 1.58 -8.57
CA CYS A 277 16.44 2.78 -8.32
C CYS A 277 17.09 2.85 -6.93
N LEU A 278 16.75 1.96 -6.01
CA LEU A 278 17.22 1.90 -4.61
C LEU A 278 16.94 3.16 -3.78
N CYS A 279 16.06 4.06 -4.23
CA CYS A 279 15.73 5.31 -3.54
C CYS A 279 15.02 5.08 -2.19
N CYS A 280 14.23 4.01 -2.09
CA CYS A 280 13.38 3.69 -0.94
C CYS A 280 13.96 2.60 -0.04
N VAL A 281 15.27 2.47 0.03
CA VAL A 281 15.93 1.45 0.86
C VAL A 281 15.68 1.70 2.35
N GLU A 282 15.36 0.63 3.07
CA GLU A 282 15.25 0.57 4.53
C GLU A 282 16.26 -0.44 5.08
N ASP A 283 16.92 -0.11 6.17
CA ASP A 283 17.85 -1.02 6.86
C ASP A 283 17.06 -1.98 7.76
N THR A 284 17.16 -3.26 7.46
CA THR A 284 16.44 -4.33 8.15
C THR A 284 17.39 -5.38 8.70
N VAL A 285 16.91 -6.28 9.54
CA VAL A 285 17.70 -7.42 10.04
C VAL A 285 18.13 -8.38 8.93
N GLU A 286 17.46 -8.31 7.77
CA GLU A 286 17.78 -9.09 6.57
C GLU A 286 18.73 -8.32 5.61
N GLY A 287 19.21 -7.14 6.01
CA GLY A 287 19.97 -6.21 5.19
C GLY A 287 19.11 -5.11 4.59
N ASN A 288 19.64 -4.43 3.59
CA ASN A 288 18.97 -3.31 2.92
C ASN A 288 17.87 -3.80 1.97
N LEU A 289 16.61 -3.44 2.25
CA LEU A 289 15.46 -3.84 1.45
C LEU A 289 14.79 -2.63 0.79
N CYS A 290 14.34 -2.80 -0.46
CA CYS A 290 13.55 -1.77 -1.15
C CYS A 290 12.11 -1.78 -0.65
N VAL A 291 11.67 -0.70 0.03
CA VAL A 291 10.31 -0.55 0.56
C VAL A 291 9.25 -0.70 -0.52
N CYS A 292 9.48 -0.21 -1.73
CA CYS A 292 8.52 -0.33 -2.83
C CYS A 292 8.36 -1.77 -3.39
N LYS A 293 9.25 -2.69 -3.04
CA LYS A 293 9.23 -4.08 -3.53
C LYS A 293 8.98 -5.08 -2.41
N GLU A 294 9.74 -4.96 -1.30
CA GLU A 294 9.70 -5.88 -0.17
C GLU A 294 8.76 -5.40 0.96
N GLY A 295 8.40 -4.11 0.95
CA GLY A 295 7.36 -3.46 1.74
C GLY A 295 6.19 -3.00 0.85
N PRO A 296 5.46 -1.90 1.23
CA PRO A 296 5.76 -0.99 2.33
C PRO A 296 5.50 -1.58 3.73
N VAL A 297 4.77 -2.69 3.80
CA VAL A 297 4.42 -3.33 5.05
C VAL A 297 5.54 -4.23 5.54
N PHE A 298 5.94 -4.03 6.79
CA PHE A 298 6.93 -4.83 7.48
C PHE A 298 6.45 -5.22 8.87
N ASN A 299 6.70 -6.47 9.27
CA ASN A 299 6.65 -6.83 10.67
C ASN A 299 7.76 -6.08 11.42
N ILE A 300 7.47 -5.50 12.57
CA ILE A 300 8.42 -4.69 13.35
C ILE A 300 9.70 -5.44 13.71
N LYS A 301 9.65 -6.77 13.84
CA LYS A 301 10.80 -7.64 14.12
C LYS A 301 11.83 -7.65 12.98
N ARG A 302 11.44 -7.25 11.77
CA ARG A 302 12.34 -7.14 10.62
C ARG A 302 13.07 -5.80 10.56
N LEU A 303 12.63 -4.79 11.31
CA LEU A 303 13.17 -3.44 11.28
C LEU A 303 14.25 -3.27 12.37
N LYS A 304 15.36 -2.64 12.01
CA LYS A 304 16.44 -2.28 12.96
C LYS A 304 16.11 -0.98 13.71
N TRP A 305 14.86 -0.84 14.14
CA TRP A 305 14.48 0.31 14.92
C TRP A 305 15.01 0.17 16.36
N GLN A 306 15.65 1.22 16.82
CA GLN A 306 15.95 1.36 18.26
C GLN A 306 14.67 1.79 18.97
N ILE A 307 13.96 0.85 19.60
CA ILE A 307 12.64 1.05 20.24
C ILE A 307 12.59 0.34 21.60
#